data_76bd6df3c44e7a523756274bdbda1251
#
_entry.id   76bd6df3c44e7a523756274bdbda1251
#
_cell.length_a   1.000
_cell.length_b   1.000
_cell.length_c   1.000
_cell.angle_alpha   90.00
_cell.angle_beta   90.00
_cell.angle_gamma   90.00
#
_symmetry.space_group_name_H-M   'P 1'
#
loop_
_entity.id
_entity.type
_entity.pdbx_description
1 polymer ?
#
loop_
_entity_poly.entity_id
_entity_poly.type
_entity_poly.pdbx_seq_one_letter_code
_entity_poly.pdbx_strand_id
1 'polypeptide(L)'
;RIHGGLITCQTAMRYYGLPVAQGAEQVHLVVAPGRRFSTAGREVLHADRYRTRISPTSYPVQPLPEVLARFLRCHVQDDSPLIALDAALHDERVTADQVRDLLRGPGSARALARLDRASDRARSPLETLARMDLDAAGLSFEDGVEIEGVGEVDLVIEGWVVVELDGYTYHCDEYQFGLDRWRDRRLVARGFLPLRFTRKDVYAHQVVPDVQRALERWGVSKSDTKAATSTECV
;
A
#
# COMPACT_ATOMS: atom_id res chain seq x y z
N ARG A 1 -8.24 29.55 8.24
CA ARG A 1 -7.48 29.18 9.45
C ARG A 1 -8.43 29.01 10.63
N ILE A 2 -9.34 28.07 10.52
CA ILE A 2 -10.27 27.72 11.60
C ILE A 2 -9.45 27.11 12.75
N HIS A 3 -9.65 27.58 13.95
CA HIS A 3 -9.01 27.10 15.18
C HIS A 3 -7.47 27.27 15.31
N GLY A 4 -6.78 27.93 14.36
CA GLY A 4 -5.31 28.06 14.38
C GLY A 4 -4.57 26.71 14.29
N GLY A 5 -5.24 25.69 13.79
CA GLY A 5 -4.67 24.37 13.53
C GLY A 5 -4.06 24.24 12.15
N LEU A 6 -3.33 23.13 11.94
CA LEU A 6 -2.78 22.74 10.66
C LEU A 6 -3.53 21.51 10.10
N ILE A 7 -3.73 21.49 8.80
CA ILE A 7 -4.29 20.34 8.10
C ILE A 7 -3.33 19.13 8.24
N THR A 8 -3.87 17.98 8.55
CA THR A 8 -3.10 16.75 8.81
C THR A 8 -3.86 15.50 8.37
N CYS A 9 -3.29 14.33 8.62
CA CYS A 9 -3.88 13.01 8.33
C CYS A 9 -4.44 12.92 6.91
N GLN A 10 -5.54 12.21 6.77
CA GLN A 10 -6.24 11.96 5.51
C GLN A 10 -6.57 13.23 4.72
N THR A 11 -6.93 14.33 5.41
CA THR A 11 -7.23 15.59 4.74
C THR A 11 -6.02 16.19 4.03
N ALA A 12 -4.82 16.00 4.58
CA ALA A 12 -3.59 16.50 3.99
C ALA A 12 -3.17 15.71 2.72
N MET A 13 -3.65 14.48 2.55
CA MET A 13 -3.29 13.63 1.40
C MET A 13 -3.66 14.30 0.08
N ARG A 14 -4.84 14.93 0.03
CA ARG A 14 -5.27 15.68 -1.16
C ARG A 14 -4.32 16.84 -1.50
N TYR A 15 -3.80 17.54 -0.49
CA TYR A 15 -2.83 18.61 -0.70
C TYR A 15 -1.51 18.07 -1.26
N TYR A 16 -1.08 16.92 -0.75
CA TYR A 16 0.14 16.26 -1.19
C TYR A 16 -0.03 15.43 -2.47
N GLY A 17 -1.25 15.28 -3.00
CA GLY A 17 -1.52 14.43 -4.16
C GLY A 17 -1.30 12.94 -3.89
N LEU A 18 -1.39 12.50 -2.63
CA LEU A 18 -1.21 11.11 -2.24
C LEU A 18 -2.54 10.36 -2.25
N PRO A 19 -2.56 9.10 -2.70
CA PRO A 19 -3.77 8.29 -2.76
C PRO A 19 -4.24 7.88 -1.37
N VAL A 20 -5.54 7.62 -1.26
CA VAL A 20 -6.22 7.01 -0.11
C VAL A 20 -7.33 6.10 -0.62
N ALA A 21 -7.70 5.06 0.14
CA ALA A 21 -8.76 4.14 -0.25
C ALA A 21 -10.12 4.85 -0.36
N GLN A 22 -10.41 5.73 0.58
CA GLN A 22 -11.62 6.55 0.61
C GLN A 22 -11.29 7.99 0.97
N GLY A 23 -12.05 8.95 0.42
CA GLY A 23 -11.90 10.36 0.76
C GLY A 23 -12.29 10.65 2.22
N ALA A 24 -11.66 11.65 2.82
CA ALA A 24 -12.00 12.09 4.17
C ALA A 24 -13.40 12.72 4.19
N GLU A 25 -14.29 12.18 5.00
CA GLU A 25 -15.60 12.78 5.29
C GLU A 25 -15.48 13.98 6.24
N GLN A 26 -14.47 13.96 7.10
CA GLN A 26 -14.20 14.97 8.10
C GLN A 26 -12.85 15.65 7.85
N VAL A 27 -12.74 16.89 8.28
CA VAL A 27 -11.49 17.67 8.18
C VAL A 27 -10.60 17.36 9.38
N HIS A 28 -9.44 16.79 9.15
CA HIS A 28 -8.46 16.48 10.18
C HIS A 28 -7.50 17.65 10.40
N LEU A 29 -7.48 18.14 11.63
CA LEU A 29 -6.63 19.27 12.03
C LEU A 29 -5.78 18.87 13.24
N VAL A 30 -4.52 19.25 13.26
CA VAL A 30 -3.70 19.21 14.46
C VAL A 30 -3.74 20.59 15.15
N VAL A 31 -3.97 20.57 16.44
CA VAL A 31 -4.10 21.77 17.28
C VAL A 31 -3.21 21.67 18.50
N ALA A 32 -2.85 22.83 19.07
CA ALA A 32 -2.08 22.87 20.31
C ALA A 32 -2.88 22.23 21.48
N PRO A 33 -2.24 21.45 22.38
CA PRO A 33 -2.90 20.90 23.53
C PRO A 33 -3.51 21.96 24.44
N GLY A 34 -4.60 21.61 25.12
CA GLY A 34 -5.24 22.47 26.13
C GLY A 34 -6.19 23.52 25.59
N ARG A 35 -6.35 23.66 24.29
CA ARG A 35 -7.40 24.49 23.70
C ARG A 35 -8.73 23.74 23.63
N ARG A 36 -9.80 24.38 24.13
CA ARG A 36 -11.18 23.92 23.92
C ARG A 36 -11.71 24.52 22.63
N PHE A 37 -12.20 23.67 21.74
CA PHE A 37 -12.84 24.10 20.51
C PHE A 37 -14.27 23.56 20.49
N SER A 38 -15.21 24.40 20.07
CA SER A 38 -16.51 23.91 19.66
C SER A 38 -16.39 23.45 18.20
N THR A 39 -16.58 22.17 17.95
CA THR A 39 -16.59 21.60 16.59
C THR A 39 -18.04 21.44 16.15
N ALA A 40 -18.32 21.70 14.88
CA ALA A 40 -19.64 21.45 14.29
C ALA A 40 -19.82 19.95 13.91
N GLY A 41 -18.97 19.06 14.42
CA GLY A 41 -18.98 17.63 14.13
C GLY A 41 -18.36 17.23 12.78
N ARG A 42 -17.83 18.19 12.05
CA ARG A 42 -17.16 18.00 10.74
C ARG A 42 -15.64 17.96 10.84
N GLU A 43 -15.10 18.21 12.01
CA GLU A 43 -13.65 18.25 12.26
C GLU A 43 -13.22 17.16 13.23
N VAL A 44 -12.11 16.50 12.91
CA VAL A 44 -11.36 15.63 13.82
C VAL A 44 -10.15 16.40 14.30
N LEU A 45 -10.10 16.70 15.61
CA LEU A 45 -9.01 17.45 16.21
C LEU A 45 -7.99 16.51 16.86
N HIS A 46 -6.74 16.61 16.41
CA HIS A 46 -5.61 15.91 16.99
C HIS A 46 -4.85 16.88 17.89
N ALA A 47 -4.89 16.67 19.20
CA ALA A 47 -4.10 17.47 20.15
C ALA A 47 -2.65 16.99 20.15
N ASP A 48 -1.72 17.83 19.70
CA ASP A 48 -0.30 17.52 19.72
C ASP A 48 0.56 18.79 19.90
N ARG A 49 1.76 18.58 20.43
CA ARG A 49 2.80 19.60 20.51
C ARG A 49 3.58 19.66 19.20
N TYR A 50 2.93 19.99 18.11
CA TYR A 50 3.67 20.20 16.86
C TYR A 50 4.60 21.41 16.98
N ARG A 51 5.82 21.26 16.50
CA ARG A 51 6.83 22.33 16.57
C ARG A 51 6.98 23.08 15.24
N THR A 52 6.25 22.67 14.22
CA THR A 52 6.38 23.27 12.89
C THR A 52 5.91 24.71 12.90
N ARG A 53 6.85 25.63 12.76
CA ARG A 53 6.54 27.04 12.50
C ARG A 53 6.22 27.19 11.02
N ILE A 54 4.95 27.38 10.72
CA ILE A 54 4.51 27.67 9.36
C ILE A 54 4.50 29.17 9.17
N SER A 55 5.09 29.63 8.07
CA SER A 55 5.01 31.02 7.67
C SER A 55 3.54 31.48 7.58
N PRO A 56 3.20 32.69 8.03
CA PRO A 56 1.85 33.24 7.89
C PRO A 56 1.32 33.24 6.45
N THR A 57 2.20 33.22 5.47
CA THR A 57 1.88 33.21 4.03
C THR A 57 1.77 31.81 3.46
N SER A 58 2.17 30.76 4.19
CA SER A 58 2.12 29.38 3.74
C SER A 58 0.72 28.76 3.95
N TYR A 59 0.40 27.77 3.13
CA TYR A 59 -0.80 26.97 3.33
C TYR A 59 -0.70 26.19 4.66
N PRO A 60 -1.74 26.18 5.49
CA PRO A 60 -1.68 25.65 6.85
C PRO A 60 -1.75 24.13 6.89
N VAL A 61 -0.75 23.46 6.34
CA VAL A 61 -0.60 21.99 6.34
C VAL A 61 0.69 21.59 7.05
N GLN A 62 0.67 20.49 7.80
CA GLN A 62 1.89 19.94 8.41
C GLN A 62 2.86 19.42 7.32
N PRO A 63 4.18 19.39 7.58
CA PRO A 63 5.15 18.71 6.73
C PRO A 63 4.77 17.24 6.48
N LEU A 64 5.07 16.73 5.30
CA LEU A 64 4.65 15.39 4.87
C LEU A 64 5.04 14.25 5.84
N PRO A 65 6.27 14.18 6.38
CA PRO A 65 6.60 13.12 7.36
C PRO A 65 5.73 13.18 8.62
N GLU A 66 5.42 14.39 9.12
CA GLU A 66 4.55 14.57 10.29
C GLU A 66 3.11 14.16 10.00
N VAL A 67 2.62 14.47 8.78
CA VAL A 67 1.29 14.06 8.31
C VAL A 67 1.18 12.54 8.24
N LEU A 68 2.15 11.86 7.63
CA LEU A 68 2.16 10.40 7.51
C LEU A 68 2.27 9.72 8.88
N ALA A 69 3.17 10.19 9.75
CA ALA A 69 3.27 9.68 11.11
C ALA A 69 1.96 9.85 11.90
N ARG A 70 1.26 10.96 11.70
CA ARG A 70 -0.06 11.21 12.28
C ARG A 70 -1.11 10.28 11.69
N PHE A 71 -1.10 10.08 10.38
CA PHE A 71 -2.07 9.25 9.68
C PHE A 71 -1.95 7.79 10.10
N LEU A 72 -0.73 7.27 10.26
CA LEU A 72 -0.49 5.93 10.80
C LEU A 72 -1.06 5.73 12.22
N ARG A 73 -1.12 6.78 13.03
CA ARG A 73 -1.73 6.76 14.38
C ARG A 73 -3.24 6.89 14.38
N CYS A 74 -3.82 7.43 13.30
CA CYS A 74 -5.26 7.61 13.20
C CYS A 74 -6.00 6.27 13.27
N HIS A 75 -7.17 6.31 13.92
CA HIS A 75 -8.09 5.19 13.98
C HIS A 75 -8.97 5.15 12.70
N VAL A 76 -8.34 5.07 11.53
CA VAL A 76 -9.05 4.73 10.30
C VAL A 76 -9.19 3.21 10.21
N GLN A 77 -10.33 2.77 9.68
CA GLN A 77 -10.68 1.35 9.59
C GLN A 77 -10.26 0.73 8.25
N ASP A 78 -9.50 1.47 7.44
CA ASP A 78 -9.01 1.03 6.15
C ASP A 78 -7.48 1.15 6.06
N ASP A 79 -6.91 0.69 4.96
CA ASP A 79 -5.48 0.73 4.69
C ASP A 79 -4.99 2.07 4.07
N SER A 80 -5.83 3.11 4.06
CA SER A 80 -5.44 4.44 3.55
C SER A 80 -4.12 4.97 4.10
N PRO A 81 -3.77 4.78 5.40
CA PRO A 81 -2.46 5.21 5.90
C PRO A 81 -1.28 4.51 5.22
N LEU A 82 -1.41 3.21 4.91
CA LEU A 82 -0.38 2.44 4.21
C LEU A 82 -0.33 2.80 2.74
N ILE A 83 -1.48 2.91 2.08
CA ILE A 83 -1.57 3.36 0.67
C ILE A 83 -0.85 4.69 0.47
N ALA A 84 -1.08 5.67 1.38
CA ALA A 84 -0.45 6.97 1.28
C ALA A 84 1.06 6.91 1.61
N LEU A 85 1.46 6.06 2.54
CA LEU A 85 2.85 5.89 2.94
C LEU A 85 3.65 5.20 1.83
N ASP A 86 3.15 4.08 1.28
CA ASP A 86 3.78 3.34 0.19
C ASP A 86 4.01 4.26 -1.02
N ALA A 87 2.99 5.01 -1.43
CA ALA A 87 3.12 5.99 -2.51
C ALA A 87 4.17 7.06 -2.21
N ALA A 88 4.25 7.55 -0.97
CA ALA A 88 5.23 8.56 -0.59
C ALA A 88 6.67 8.01 -0.51
N LEU A 89 6.83 6.72 -0.14
CA LEU A 89 8.10 6.02 -0.15
C LEU A 89 8.56 5.74 -1.58
N HIS A 90 7.66 5.22 -2.42
CA HIS A 90 7.92 4.93 -3.83
C HIS A 90 8.36 6.19 -4.61
N ASP A 91 7.68 7.32 -4.39
CA ASP A 91 8.02 8.61 -4.99
C ASP A 91 9.26 9.27 -4.34
N GLU A 92 9.95 8.60 -3.42
CA GLU A 92 11.13 9.11 -2.69
C GLU A 92 10.88 10.45 -1.96
N ARG A 93 9.62 10.73 -1.62
CA ARG A 93 9.22 12.00 -0.96
C ARG A 93 9.49 12.01 0.54
N VAL A 94 9.58 10.82 1.13
CA VAL A 94 9.96 10.56 2.53
C VAL A 94 10.75 9.28 2.62
N THR A 95 11.47 9.08 3.73
CA THR A 95 12.04 7.79 4.09
C THR A 95 11.28 7.18 5.27
N ALA A 96 11.32 5.86 5.40
CA ALA A 96 10.73 5.15 6.54
C ALA A 96 11.30 5.66 7.87
N ASP A 97 12.59 5.96 7.93
CA ASP A 97 13.26 6.47 9.14
C ASP A 97 12.76 7.86 9.52
N GLN A 98 12.53 8.76 8.57
CA GLN A 98 11.94 10.08 8.85
C GLN A 98 10.56 9.95 9.52
N VAL A 99 9.74 8.99 9.09
CA VAL A 99 8.43 8.73 9.67
C VAL A 99 8.58 8.03 11.04
N ARG A 100 9.47 7.05 11.15
CA ARG A 100 9.77 6.28 12.36
C ARG A 100 10.21 7.18 13.50
N ASP A 101 11.07 8.14 13.25
CA ASP A 101 11.58 9.09 14.24
C ASP A 101 10.48 9.96 14.88
N LEU A 102 9.38 10.15 14.18
CA LEU A 102 8.20 10.89 14.65
C LEU A 102 7.21 10.00 15.42
N LEU A 103 7.36 8.68 15.37
CA LEU A 103 6.47 7.71 16.03
C LEU A 103 6.96 7.42 17.46
N ARG A 104 6.85 8.41 18.36
CA ARG A 104 7.26 8.29 19.77
C ARG A 104 6.07 8.53 20.71
N GLY A 105 6.04 7.84 21.85
CA GLY A 105 5.03 8.02 22.90
C GLY A 105 3.78 7.15 22.71
N PRO A 106 2.68 7.45 23.42
CA PRO A 106 1.45 6.65 23.39
C PRO A 106 0.88 6.45 21.97
N GLY A 107 0.42 5.23 21.65
CA GLY A 107 -0.14 4.88 20.35
C GLY A 107 0.90 4.62 19.25
N SER A 108 2.20 4.74 19.54
CA SER A 108 3.25 4.52 18.54
C SER A 108 3.42 3.05 18.14
N ALA A 109 3.18 2.10 19.05
CA ALA A 109 3.36 0.67 18.76
C ALA A 109 2.52 0.22 17.55
N ARG A 110 1.23 0.61 17.49
CA ARG A 110 0.36 0.30 16.34
C ARG A 110 0.84 0.98 15.05
N ALA A 111 1.27 2.23 15.16
CA ALA A 111 1.75 2.99 14.01
C ALA A 111 3.09 2.42 13.48
N LEU A 112 3.98 1.97 14.38
CA LEU A 112 5.22 1.28 14.01
C LEU A 112 4.92 -0.06 13.31
N ALA A 113 4.00 -0.86 13.85
CA ALA A 113 3.58 -2.11 13.22
C ALA A 113 2.98 -1.89 11.81
N ARG A 114 2.29 -0.76 11.57
CA ARG A 114 1.86 -0.36 10.22
C ARG A 114 3.04 0.05 9.35
N LEU A 115 3.96 0.85 9.89
CA LEU A 115 5.15 1.29 9.15
C LEU A 115 6.02 0.11 8.72
N ASP A 116 6.14 -0.93 9.58
CA ASP A 116 6.93 -2.13 9.27
C ASP A 116 6.33 -2.98 8.13
N ARG A 117 5.06 -2.74 7.76
CA ARG A 117 4.38 -3.37 6.61
C ARG A 117 4.44 -2.53 5.33
N ALA A 118 4.99 -1.33 5.40
CA ALA A 118 5.10 -0.44 4.24
C ALA A 118 6.14 -0.94 3.24
N SER A 119 5.93 -0.63 1.97
CA SER A 119 6.86 -0.94 0.88
C SER A 119 7.07 0.28 -0.01
N ASP A 120 8.29 0.49 -0.45
CA ASP A 120 8.67 1.45 -1.49
C ASP A 120 8.48 0.89 -2.91
N ARG A 121 8.17 -0.41 -3.03
CA ARG A 121 7.95 -1.09 -4.31
C ARG A 121 6.50 -1.04 -4.79
N ALA A 122 5.55 -0.80 -3.89
CA ALA A 122 4.14 -0.69 -4.26
C ALA A 122 3.87 0.61 -5.04
N ARG A 123 3.55 0.48 -6.31
CA ARG A 123 3.35 1.59 -7.27
C ARG A 123 1.91 2.06 -7.35
N SER A 124 0.99 1.30 -6.77
CA SER A 124 -0.43 1.60 -6.82
C SER A 124 -1.17 1.26 -5.52
N PRO A 125 -2.32 1.91 -5.26
CA PRO A 125 -3.18 1.53 -4.15
C PRO A 125 -3.63 0.06 -4.20
N LEU A 126 -3.76 -0.53 -5.39
CA LEU A 126 -4.19 -1.92 -5.55
C LEU A 126 -3.12 -2.89 -5.06
N GLU A 127 -1.85 -2.59 -5.34
CA GLU A 127 -0.72 -3.37 -4.86
C GLU A 127 -0.64 -3.33 -3.33
N THR A 128 -0.77 -2.15 -2.70
CA THR A 128 -0.81 -2.05 -1.24
C THR A 128 -1.95 -2.88 -0.65
N LEU A 129 -3.16 -2.80 -1.20
CA LEU A 129 -4.33 -3.55 -0.72
C LEU A 129 -4.12 -5.06 -0.86
N ALA A 130 -3.66 -5.54 -2.02
CA ALA A 130 -3.41 -6.96 -2.25
C ALA A 130 -2.32 -7.49 -1.31
N ARG A 131 -1.23 -6.74 -1.08
CA ARG A 131 -0.18 -7.09 -0.12
C ARG A 131 -0.74 -7.21 1.30
N MET A 132 -1.61 -6.29 1.72
CA MET A 132 -2.23 -6.34 3.05
C MET A 132 -3.11 -7.57 3.23
N ASP A 133 -3.88 -7.94 2.21
CA ASP A 133 -4.73 -9.14 2.23
C ASP A 133 -3.88 -10.42 2.27
N LEU A 134 -2.82 -10.50 1.47
CA LEU A 134 -1.88 -11.64 1.42
C LEU A 134 -1.15 -11.82 2.74
N ASP A 135 -0.64 -10.73 3.33
CA ASP A 135 0.01 -10.73 4.64
C ASP A 135 -0.95 -11.19 5.76
N ALA A 136 -2.18 -10.70 5.75
CA ALA A 136 -3.22 -11.13 6.70
C ALA A 136 -3.58 -12.63 6.57
N ALA A 137 -3.46 -13.17 5.36
CA ALA A 137 -3.66 -14.60 5.08
C ALA A 137 -2.43 -15.46 5.38
N GLY A 138 -1.28 -14.87 5.76
CA GLY A 138 -0.04 -15.56 6.06
C GLY A 138 0.64 -16.17 4.83
N LEU A 139 0.37 -15.64 3.63
CA LEU A 139 0.99 -16.06 2.39
C LEU A 139 2.33 -15.34 2.19
N SER A 140 3.35 -16.08 1.78
CA SER A 140 4.66 -15.50 1.42
C SER A 140 4.59 -14.88 0.04
N PHE A 141 5.06 -13.64 -0.10
CA PHE A 141 5.08 -12.94 -1.38
C PHE A 141 6.29 -12.00 -1.49
N GLU A 142 6.63 -11.67 -2.72
CA GLU A 142 7.59 -10.62 -3.08
C GLU A 142 6.87 -9.62 -4.00
N ASP A 143 7.07 -8.31 -3.79
CA ASP A 143 6.50 -7.23 -4.59
C ASP A 143 7.54 -6.62 -5.55
N GLY A 144 7.09 -6.15 -6.72
CA GLY A 144 7.93 -5.50 -7.73
C GLY A 144 9.06 -6.41 -8.21
N VAL A 145 8.75 -7.63 -8.66
CA VAL A 145 9.73 -8.64 -9.04
C VAL A 145 10.06 -8.56 -10.53
N GLU A 146 11.33 -8.36 -10.86
CA GLU A 146 11.82 -8.42 -12.24
C GLU A 146 12.00 -9.89 -12.66
N ILE A 147 11.28 -10.33 -13.69
CA ILE A 147 11.41 -11.67 -14.28
C ILE A 147 12.10 -11.58 -15.63
N GLU A 148 13.23 -12.24 -15.78
CA GLU A 148 14.04 -12.21 -16.99
C GLU A 148 13.22 -12.52 -18.27
N GLY A 149 13.25 -11.59 -19.23
CA GLY A 149 12.55 -11.70 -20.51
C GLY A 149 11.02 -11.63 -20.41
N VAL A 150 10.48 -11.15 -19.28
CA VAL A 150 9.08 -10.79 -19.08
C VAL A 150 8.96 -9.32 -18.67
N GLY A 151 9.86 -8.87 -17.77
CA GLY A 151 9.83 -7.58 -17.11
C GLY A 151 9.30 -7.69 -15.70
N GLU A 152 9.07 -6.54 -15.07
CA GLU A 152 8.58 -6.45 -13.72
C GLU A 152 7.11 -6.87 -13.60
N VAL A 153 6.81 -7.68 -12.56
CA VAL A 153 5.46 -8.10 -12.18
C VAL A 153 5.10 -7.55 -10.81
N ASP A 154 3.80 -7.35 -10.54
CA ASP A 154 3.37 -6.68 -9.32
C ASP A 154 3.68 -7.54 -8.08
N LEU A 155 3.31 -8.84 -8.08
CA LEU A 155 3.54 -9.74 -6.95
C LEU A 155 3.90 -11.15 -7.42
N VAL A 156 4.80 -11.80 -6.69
CA VAL A 156 5.08 -13.25 -6.83
C VAL A 156 4.80 -13.91 -5.49
N ILE A 157 3.84 -14.84 -5.47
CA ILE A 157 3.39 -15.54 -4.27
C ILE A 157 3.92 -16.97 -4.28
N GLU A 158 4.45 -17.43 -3.13
CA GLU A 158 5.06 -18.77 -2.95
C GLU A 158 6.09 -19.13 -4.04
N GLY A 159 6.72 -18.09 -4.63
CA GLY A 159 7.76 -18.18 -5.65
C GLY A 159 7.31 -18.65 -7.04
N TRP A 160 5.99 -18.76 -7.32
CA TRP A 160 5.53 -19.24 -8.63
C TRP A 160 4.15 -18.76 -9.08
N VAL A 161 3.31 -18.23 -8.21
CA VAL A 161 2.05 -17.58 -8.63
C VAL A 161 2.34 -16.11 -8.83
N VAL A 162 2.21 -15.65 -10.06
CA VAL A 162 2.34 -14.22 -10.40
C VAL A 162 0.97 -13.58 -10.35
N VAL A 163 0.84 -12.49 -9.60
CA VAL A 163 -0.36 -11.66 -9.56
C VAL A 163 -0.05 -10.33 -10.22
N GLU A 164 -0.87 -9.96 -11.20
CA GLU A 164 -0.88 -8.66 -11.88
C GLU A 164 -2.18 -7.94 -11.53
N LEU A 165 -2.09 -6.67 -11.18
CA LEU A 165 -3.20 -5.86 -10.66
C LEU A 165 -3.53 -4.74 -11.63
N ASP A 166 -4.53 -4.99 -12.48
CA ASP A 166 -4.90 -4.06 -13.55
C ASP A 166 -5.67 -2.85 -13.00
N GLY A 167 -5.02 -1.70 -12.97
CA GLY A 167 -5.66 -0.41 -12.74
C GLY A 167 -6.56 0.00 -13.92
N TYR A 168 -7.44 0.97 -13.69
CA TYR A 168 -8.34 1.50 -14.72
C TYR A 168 -7.55 2.22 -15.83
N THR A 169 -7.28 1.52 -16.91
CA THR A 169 -7.05 2.15 -18.21
C THR A 169 -7.80 1.35 -19.27
N TYR A 170 -9.09 1.60 -19.41
CA TYR A 170 -9.88 1.15 -20.56
C TYR A 170 -9.50 1.96 -21.82
N HIS A 171 -8.25 1.88 -22.21
CA HIS A 171 -7.86 2.05 -23.59
C HIS A 171 -7.30 0.71 -24.03
N CYS A 172 -8.22 -0.22 -24.38
CA CYS A 172 -7.84 -1.42 -25.13
C CYS A 172 -7.28 -0.98 -26.48
N ASP A 173 -6.01 -0.61 -26.49
CA ASP A 173 -5.22 -0.60 -27.69
C ASP A 173 -4.89 -2.07 -27.99
N GLU A 174 -5.17 -2.51 -29.22
CA GLU A 174 -4.89 -3.87 -29.70
C GLU A 174 -3.43 -4.26 -29.47
N TYR A 175 -2.54 -3.29 -29.50
CA TYR A 175 -1.12 -3.46 -29.19
C TYR A 175 -0.89 -3.85 -27.72
N GLN A 176 -1.50 -3.16 -26.77
CA GLN A 176 -1.37 -3.44 -25.34
C GLN A 176 -1.93 -4.83 -25.01
N PHE A 177 -3.09 -5.16 -25.56
CA PHE A 177 -3.67 -6.51 -25.44
C PHE A 177 -2.71 -7.60 -25.94
N GLY A 178 -2.03 -7.35 -27.06
CA GLY A 178 -1.03 -8.27 -27.63
C GLY A 178 0.16 -8.48 -26.69
N LEU A 179 0.67 -7.40 -26.09
CA LEU A 179 1.77 -7.45 -25.12
C LEU A 179 1.42 -8.25 -23.85
N ASP A 180 0.22 -8.03 -23.30
CA ASP A 180 -0.23 -8.75 -22.11
C ASP A 180 -0.30 -10.26 -22.38
N ARG A 181 -0.87 -10.67 -23.51
CA ARG A 181 -0.90 -12.09 -23.90
C ARG A 181 0.47 -12.68 -24.16
N TRP A 182 1.40 -11.87 -24.64
CA TRP A 182 2.79 -12.29 -24.82
C TRP A 182 3.47 -12.48 -23.45
N ARG A 183 3.28 -11.57 -22.50
CA ARG A 183 3.80 -11.67 -21.12
C ARG A 183 3.27 -12.93 -20.43
N ASP A 184 1.96 -13.18 -20.49
CA ASP A 184 1.33 -14.36 -19.88
C ASP A 184 1.95 -15.66 -20.41
N ARG A 185 2.13 -15.80 -21.74
CA ARG A 185 2.77 -16.97 -22.34
C ARG A 185 4.22 -17.15 -21.85
N ARG A 186 4.95 -16.07 -21.67
CA ARG A 186 6.33 -16.09 -21.18
C ARG A 186 6.42 -16.52 -19.72
N LEU A 187 5.51 -16.05 -18.91
CA LEU A 187 5.38 -16.48 -17.50
C LEU A 187 5.11 -17.98 -17.42
N VAL A 188 4.10 -18.47 -18.15
CA VAL A 188 3.76 -19.90 -18.18
C VAL A 188 4.94 -20.75 -18.67
N ALA A 189 5.65 -20.33 -19.72
CA ALA A 189 6.82 -21.05 -20.25
C ALA A 189 7.97 -21.12 -19.23
N ARG A 190 8.02 -20.23 -18.22
CA ARG A 190 8.99 -20.23 -17.12
C ARG A 190 8.48 -20.96 -15.87
N GLY A 191 7.30 -21.55 -15.95
CA GLY A 191 6.69 -22.28 -14.84
C GLY A 191 5.97 -21.41 -13.82
N PHE A 192 5.69 -20.14 -14.13
CA PHE A 192 4.82 -19.30 -13.33
C PHE A 192 3.36 -19.50 -13.72
N LEU A 193 2.45 -19.30 -12.76
CA LEU A 193 1.01 -19.21 -12.99
C LEU A 193 0.58 -17.75 -12.92
N PRO A 194 0.30 -17.07 -14.03
CA PRO A 194 -0.17 -15.70 -14.00
C PRO A 194 -1.66 -15.63 -13.66
N LEU A 195 -2.00 -14.77 -12.70
CA LEU A 195 -3.36 -14.39 -12.31
C LEU A 195 -3.49 -12.86 -12.44
N ARG A 196 -4.53 -12.41 -13.14
CA ARG A 196 -4.81 -10.99 -13.33
C ARG A 196 -6.07 -10.60 -12.58
N PHE A 197 -5.99 -9.51 -11.84
CA PHE A 197 -7.11 -9.00 -11.05
C PHE A 197 -7.41 -7.57 -11.42
N THR A 198 -8.69 -7.29 -11.61
CA THR A 198 -9.15 -5.93 -11.82
C THR A 198 -9.27 -5.20 -10.49
N ARG A 199 -9.37 -3.87 -10.54
CA ARG A 199 -9.70 -3.05 -9.36
C ARG A 199 -10.89 -3.61 -8.59
N LYS A 200 -11.95 -4.08 -9.27
CA LYS A 200 -13.15 -4.62 -8.63
C LYS A 200 -12.82 -5.86 -7.81
N ASP A 201 -11.97 -6.73 -8.33
CA ASP A 201 -11.58 -7.98 -7.66
C ASP A 201 -10.76 -7.69 -6.41
N VAL A 202 -9.83 -6.73 -6.47
CA VAL A 202 -9.03 -6.31 -5.31
C VAL A 202 -9.92 -5.73 -4.21
N TYR A 203 -10.83 -4.80 -4.54
CA TYR A 203 -11.75 -4.23 -3.55
C TYR A 203 -12.80 -5.24 -3.03
N ALA A 204 -13.05 -6.32 -3.74
CA ALA A 204 -13.89 -7.43 -3.30
C ALA A 204 -13.07 -8.50 -2.53
N HIS A 205 -11.78 -8.26 -2.23
CA HIS A 205 -10.87 -9.19 -1.56
C HIS A 205 -10.78 -10.57 -2.22
N GLN A 206 -10.87 -10.64 -3.57
CA GLN A 206 -10.85 -11.90 -4.32
C GLN A 206 -9.43 -12.44 -4.56
N VAL A 207 -8.39 -11.62 -4.39
CA VAL A 207 -6.99 -12.02 -4.65
C VAL A 207 -6.61 -13.24 -3.81
N VAL A 208 -6.81 -13.18 -2.49
CA VAL A 208 -6.44 -14.27 -1.58
C VAL A 208 -7.19 -15.57 -1.87
N PRO A 209 -8.54 -15.59 -1.99
CA PRO A 209 -9.27 -16.83 -2.30
C PRO A 209 -8.84 -17.49 -3.61
N ASP A 210 -8.55 -16.71 -4.64
CA ASP A 210 -8.14 -17.24 -5.93
C ASP A 210 -6.70 -17.78 -5.90
N VAL A 211 -5.79 -17.07 -5.23
CA VAL A 211 -4.42 -17.51 -5.00
C VAL A 211 -4.41 -18.82 -4.20
N GLN A 212 -5.17 -18.91 -3.10
CA GLN A 212 -5.24 -20.12 -2.27
C GLN A 212 -5.76 -21.31 -3.09
N ARG A 213 -6.81 -21.12 -3.89
CA ARG A 213 -7.31 -22.19 -4.79
C ARG A 213 -6.24 -22.65 -5.80
N ALA A 214 -5.45 -21.72 -6.32
CA ALA A 214 -4.35 -22.03 -7.21
C ALA A 214 -3.26 -22.82 -6.49
N LEU A 215 -2.88 -22.42 -5.29
CA LEU A 215 -1.88 -23.08 -4.46
C LEU A 215 -2.34 -24.50 -4.09
N GLU A 216 -3.58 -24.69 -3.67
CA GLU A 216 -4.16 -26.00 -3.35
C GLU A 216 -4.16 -26.95 -4.56
N ARG A 217 -4.56 -26.42 -5.73
CA ARG A 217 -4.67 -27.26 -6.94
C ARG A 217 -3.33 -27.62 -7.57
N TRP A 218 -2.37 -26.70 -7.57
CA TRP A 218 -1.12 -26.82 -8.34
C TRP A 218 0.13 -26.92 -7.46
N GLY A 219 0.06 -26.55 -6.17
CA GLY A 219 1.18 -26.53 -5.24
C GLY A 219 1.70 -27.94 -4.93
N VAL A 220 0.82 -28.92 -4.79
CA VAL A 220 1.17 -30.32 -4.52
C VAL A 220 2.01 -30.92 -5.66
N SER A 221 1.73 -30.55 -6.90
CA SER A 221 2.47 -31.06 -8.07
C SER A 221 3.92 -30.55 -8.16
N LYS A 222 4.23 -29.36 -7.56
CA LYS A 222 5.60 -28.79 -7.57
C LYS A 222 6.50 -29.32 -6.45
N SER A 223 5.94 -29.72 -5.31
CA SER A 223 6.70 -30.36 -4.24
C SER A 223 7.25 -31.74 -4.69
N ASP A 224 6.46 -32.45 -5.47
CA ASP A 224 6.86 -33.77 -5.98
C ASP A 224 7.97 -33.69 -7.04
N THR A 225 7.98 -32.65 -7.85
CA THR A 225 9.00 -32.42 -8.88
C THR A 225 10.36 -31.99 -8.30
N LYS A 226 10.37 -31.23 -7.18
CA LYS A 226 11.63 -30.90 -6.48
C LYS A 226 12.27 -32.09 -5.77
N ALA A 227 11.46 -32.99 -5.28
CA ALA A 227 11.96 -34.23 -4.66
C ALA A 227 12.59 -35.20 -5.67
N ALA A 228 12.07 -35.25 -6.91
CA ALA A 228 12.58 -36.12 -7.97
C ALA A 228 13.92 -35.65 -8.57
N THR A 229 14.20 -34.33 -8.56
CA THR A 229 15.46 -33.77 -9.11
C THR A 229 16.64 -33.82 -8.13
N SER A 230 16.40 -34.12 -6.85
CA SER A 230 17.46 -34.23 -5.83
C SER A 230 18.06 -35.62 -5.70
N THR A 231 17.54 -36.62 -6.42
CA THR A 231 17.95 -38.03 -6.27
C THR A 231 18.84 -38.55 -7.40
N GLU A 232 19.19 -37.71 -8.39
CA GLU A 232 20.09 -38.11 -9.50
C GLU A 232 21.46 -37.41 -9.44
N CYS A 233 22.09 -37.36 -8.30
CA CYS A 233 23.53 -37.09 -8.16
C CYS A 233 24.10 -37.90 -6.98
N VAL A 234 24.31 -39.19 -7.19
CA VAL A 234 25.28 -39.98 -6.44
C VAL A 234 26.07 -40.84 -7.42
#